data_0d80244bf93051e41c24e1d614b85b70
#
_entry.id   0d80244bf93051e41c24e1d614b85b70
#
_cell.length_a   1.000
_cell.length_b   1.000
_cell.length_c   1.000
_cell.angle_alpha   90.00
_cell.angle_beta   90.00
_cell.angle_gamma   90.00
#
_symmetry.space_group_name_H-M   'P 1'
#
loop_
_entity.id
_entity.type
_entity.pdbx_description
1 polymer ?
#
loop_
_entity_poly.entity_id
_entity_poly.type
_entity_poly.pdbx_seq_one_letter_code
_entity_poly.pdbx_strand_id
1 'polypeptide(L)'
;MKDFCIVGSGIAGSTIANLLKKNYSIEIFEKARGPGGRSSNRRYKTKLSFDHGLQYISPKNINFKNFIHKLVNLNILTPWKGPHLGLSFDKKKFSE
;
A
#
# COMPACT_ATOMS: atom_id res chain seq x y z
N MET A 1 -15.72 -25.12 -1.77
CA MET A 1 -16.38 -23.88 -2.22
C MET A 1 -15.83 -22.70 -1.43
N LYS A 2 -15.60 -21.58 -2.10
CA LYS A 2 -15.15 -20.36 -1.44
C LYS A 2 -16.33 -19.54 -0.95
N ASP A 3 -16.18 -18.94 0.23
CA ASP A 3 -17.22 -18.07 0.77
C ASP A 3 -17.28 -16.73 0.05
N PHE A 4 -16.12 -16.18 -0.34
CA PHE A 4 -16.00 -14.90 -1.04
C PHE A 4 -15.01 -14.96 -2.17
N CYS A 5 -15.34 -14.27 -3.25
CA CYS A 5 -14.40 -14.01 -4.33
C CYS A 5 -14.17 -12.49 -4.41
N ILE A 6 -12.92 -12.09 -4.44
CA ILE A 6 -12.55 -10.68 -4.53
C ILE A 6 -11.86 -10.45 -5.86
N VAL A 7 -12.33 -9.46 -6.60
CA VAL A 7 -11.72 -9.10 -7.87
C VAL A 7 -10.81 -7.91 -7.66
N GLY A 8 -9.52 -8.13 -7.87
CA GLY A 8 -8.48 -7.13 -7.67
C GLY A 8 -7.80 -7.26 -6.32
N SER A 9 -6.46 -7.21 -6.32
CA SER A 9 -5.63 -7.26 -5.11
C SER A 9 -4.93 -5.95 -4.83
N GLY A 10 -5.61 -4.84 -5.07
CA GLY A 10 -5.18 -3.53 -4.61
C GLY A 10 -5.36 -3.40 -3.09
N ILE A 11 -5.22 -2.19 -2.56
CA ILE A 11 -5.32 -1.98 -1.11
C ILE A 11 -6.69 -2.40 -0.58
N ALA A 12 -7.77 -2.02 -1.26
CA ALA A 12 -9.12 -2.36 -0.80
C ALA A 12 -9.37 -3.86 -0.78
N GLY A 13 -9.10 -4.54 -1.89
CA GLY A 13 -9.30 -5.99 -1.99
C GLY A 13 -8.44 -6.77 -1.01
N SER A 14 -7.17 -6.40 -0.89
CA SER A 14 -6.23 -7.06 0.02
C SER A 14 -6.61 -6.82 1.48
N THR A 15 -7.08 -5.64 1.83
CA THR A 15 -7.51 -5.32 3.19
C THR A 15 -8.74 -6.14 3.59
N ILE A 16 -9.73 -6.21 2.70
CA ILE A 16 -10.94 -7.00 2.96
C ILE A 16 -10.59 -8.47 3.11
N ALA A 17 -9.73 -9.00 2.23
CA ALA A 17 -9.29 -10.39 2.33
C ALA A 17 -8.59 -10.66 3.66
N ASN A 18 -7.74 -9.76 4.11
CA ASN A 18 -7.03 -9.91 5.37
C ASN A 18 -7.98 -9.90 6.57
N LEU A 19 -9.03 -9.09 6.52
CA LEU A 19 -10.01 -9.02 7.60
C LEU A 19 -10.90 -10.27 7.65
N LEU A 20 -11.23 -10.86 6.51
CA LEU A 20 -12.16 -11.98 6.43
C LEU A 20 -11.52 -13.35 6.51
N LYS A 21 -10.22 -13.46 6.28
CA LYS A 21 -9.54 -14.75 6.11
C LYS A 21 -9.59 -15.67 7.33
N LYS A 22 -9.81 -15.14 8.53
CA LYS A 22 -9.87 -15.96 9.74
C LYS A 22 -11.14 -16.81 9.80
N ASN A 23 -12.24 -16.27 9.30
CA ASN A 23 -13.56 -16.89 9.44
C ASN A 23 -14.13 -17.41 8.13
N TYR A 24 -13.54 -17.01 7.00
CA TYR A 24 -14.09 -17.31 5.68
C TYR A 24 -13.01 -17.78 4.72
N SER A 25 -13.44 -18.60 3.77
CA SER A 25 -12.61 -19.04 2.67
C SER A 25 -12.67 -18.00 1.55
N ILE A 26 -11.52 -17.49 1.13
CA ILE A 26 -11.43 -16.34 0.21
C ILE A 26 -10.55 -16.68 -0.98
N GLU A 27 -10.98 -16.25 -2.15
CA GLU A 27 -10.19 -16.32 -3.37
C GLU A 27 -10.12 -14.93 -4.00
N ILE A 28 -8.91 -14.52 -4.40
CA ILE A 28 -8.66 -13.22 -5.03
C ILE A 28 -8.22 -13.45 -6.47
N PHE A 29 -8.84 -12.71 -7.38
CA PHE A 29 -8.48 -12.72 -8.80
C PHE A 29 -7.81 -11.39 -9.15
N GLU A 30 -6.60 -11.44 -9.68
CA GLU A 30 -5.85 -10.26 -10.08
C GLU A 30 -5.36 -10.42 -11.52
N LYS A 31 -5.67 -9.42 -12.36
CA LYS A 31 -5.27 -9.45 -13.76
C LYS A 31 -3.81 -9.07 -13.99
N ALA A 32 -3.19 -8.34 -13.06
CA ALA A 32 -1.79 -7.96 -13.15
C ALA A 32 -0.89 -9.11 -12.70
N ARG A 33 0.40 -8.99 -12.94
CA ARG A 33 1.37 -10.02 -12.58
C ARG A 33 1.65 -10.12 -11.09
N GLY A 34 1.31 -9.09 -10.32
CA GLY A 34 1.51 -9.07 -8.89
C GLY A 34 0.45 -8.26 -8.18
N PRO A 35 0.38 -8.40 -6.85
CA PRO A 35 -0.60 -7.67 -6.05
C PRO A 35 -0.23 -6.22 -5.84
N GLY A 36 -1.14 -5.46 -5.24
CA GLY A 36 -0.89 -4.12 -4.76
C GLY A 36 -1.56 -3.01 -5.55
N GLY A 37 -1.93 -3.26 -6.81
CA GLY A 37 -2.57 -2.24 -7.63
C GLY A 37 -1.70 -0.97 -7.73
N ARG A 38 -2.29 0.18 -7.41
CA ARG A 38 -1.58 1.47 -7.45
C ARG A 38 -0.50 1.60 -6.38
N SER A 39 -0.50 0.73 -5.39
CA SER A 39 0.55 0.69 -4.38
C SER A 39 1.60 -0.38 -4.66
N SER A 40 1.55 -1.01 -5.83
CA SER A 40 2.50 -2.04 -6.18
C SER A 40 3.91 -1.49 -6.37
N ASN A 41 4.88 -2.36 -6.10
CA ASN A 41 6.29 -2.07 -6.30
C ASN A 41 6.72 -2.64 -7.64
N ARG A 42 7.51 -1.88 -8.40
CA ARG A 42 8.04 -2.35 -9.68
C ARG A 42 9.45 -2.85 -9.51
N ARG A 43 9.67 -4.10 -9.85
CA ARG A 43 11.01 -4.70 -9.82
C ARG A 43 11.73 -4.42 -11.13
N TYR A 44 12.99 -4.03 -10.98
CA TYR A 44 13.90 -3.85 -12.10
C TYR A 44 15.11 -4.74 -11.86
N LYS A 45 15.26 -5.77 -12.69
CA LYS A 45 16.24 -6.84 -12.48
C LYS A 45 16.00 -7.54 -11.14
N THR A 46 16.96 -8.26 -10.61
CA THR A 46 16.76 -9.05 -9.37
C THR A 46 17.03 -8.28 -8.10
N LYS A 47 17.71 -7.13 -8.16
CA LYS A 47 18.17 -6.42 -6.97
C LYS A 47 17.54 -5.05 -6.77
N LEU A 48 16.85 -4.51 -7.77
CA LEU A 48 16.29 -3.18 -7.69
C LEU A 48 14.77 -3.22 -7.75
N SER A 49 14.13 -2.36 -6.97
CA SER A 49 12.70 -2.20 -7.00
C SER A 49 12.34 -0.74 -6.76
N PHE A 50 11.19 -0.32 -7.29
CA PHE A 50 10.74 1.05 -7.20
C PHE A 50 9.26 1.11 -6.87
N ASP A 51 8.92 1.99 -5.94
CA ASP A 51 7.54 2.34 -5.65
C ASP A 51 7.10 3.41 -6.66
N HIS A 52 6.37 2.99 -7.69
CA HIS A 52 6.07 3.89 -8.81
C HIS A 52 4.72 4.59 -8.72
N GLY A 53 3.83 4.12 -7.89
CA GLY A 53 2.54 4.75 -7.68
C GLY A 53 2.47 5.44 -6.33
N LEU A 54 2.32 4.64 -5.29
CA LEU A 54 2.29 5.14 -3.91
C LEU A 54 3.71 5.19 -3.37
N GLN A 55 4.24 6.38 -3.21
CA GLN A 55 5.62 6.56 -2.74
C GLN A 55 5.71 6.62 -1.22
N TYR A 56 4.72 7.21 -0.57
CA TYR A 56 4.68 7.32 0.88
C TYR A 56 3.24 7.44 1.37
N ILE A 57 3.04 7.24 2.67
CA ILE A 57 1.75 7.33 3.33
C ILE A 57 1.85 8.34 4.46
N SER A 58 0.89 9.25 4.53
CA SER A 58 0.81 10.26 5.58
C SER A 58 -0.54 10.13 6.29
N PRO A 59 -0.65 9.26 7.31
CA PRO A 59 -1.93 9.02 7.98
C PRO A 59 -2.32 10.20 8.85
N LYS A 60 -3.61 10.55 8.82
CA LYS A 60 -4.16 11.65 9.62
C LYS A 60 -5.19 11.19 10.63
N ASN A 61 -6.00 10.20 10.27
CA ASN A 61 -7.01 9.63 11.16
C ASN A 61 -6.36 8.72 12.19
N ILE A 62 -6.82 8.77 13.45
CA ILE A 62 -6.22 7.99 14.53
C ILE A 62 -6.29 6.47 14.28
N ASN A 63 -7.39 5.98 13.75
CA ASN A 63 -7.53 4.57 13.45
C ASN A 63 -6.55 4.14 12.36
N PHE A 64 -6.38 4.98 11.34
CA PHE A 64 -5.43 4.71 10.27
C PHE A 64 -3.99 4.80 10.76
N LYS A 65 -3.69 5.78 11.64
CA LYS A 65 -2.37 5.85 12.28
C LYS A 65 -2.03 4.58 13.03
N ASN A 66 -2.98 4.06 13.80
CA ASN A 66 -2.78 2.83 14.56
C ASN A 66 -2.53 1.63 13.63
N PHE A 67 -3.25 1.57 12.52
CA PHE A 67 -3.05 0.54 11.50
C PHE A 67 -1.65 0.64 10.88
N ILE A 68 -1.21 1.84 10.53
CA ILE A 68 0.12 2.06 9.97
C ILE A 68 1.22 1.70 10.98
N HIS A 69 1.04 2.06 12.26
CA HIS A 69 1.98 1.67 13.31
C HIS A 69 2.12 0.15 13.39
N LYS A 70 1.02 -0.57 13.28
CA LYS A 70 1.04 -2.03 13.28
C LYS A 70 1.87 -2.57 12.12
N LEU A 71 1.74 -1.99 10.93
CA LEU A 71 2.52 -2.40 9.76
C LEU A 71 4.01 -2.07 9.93
N VAL A 72 4.34 -0.95 10.57
CA VAL A 72 5.73 -0.61 10.87
C VAL A 72 6.32 -1.62 11.85
N ASN A 73 5.59 -1.97 12.89
CA ASN A 73 6.06 -2.96 13.88
C ASN A 73 6.26 -4.34 13.27
N LEU A 74 5.51 -4.67 12.22
CA LEU A 74 5.67 -5.93 11.50
C LEU A 74 6.74 -5.86 10.39
N ASN A 75 7.45 -4.75 10.30
CA ASN A 75 8.48 -4.50 9.28
C ASN A 75 7.96 -4.51 7.83
N ILE A 76 6.65 -4.26 7.66
CA ILE A 76 6.05 -4.14 6.33
C ILE A 76 6.28 -2.74 5.77
N LEU A 77 6.24 -1.73 6.65
CA LEU A 77 6.49 -0.34 6.30
C LEU A 77 7.69 0.18 7.09
N THR A 78 8.37 1.15 6.53
CA THR A 78 9.50 1.82 7.17
C THR A 78 9.22 3.32 7.23
N PRO A 79 9.47 3.98 8.39
CA PRO A 79 9.34 5.43 8.46
C PRO A 79 10.29 6.12 7.47
N TRP A 80 9.76 7.07 6.73
CA TRP A 80 10.56 7.84 5.78
C TRP A 80 11.08 9.10 6.47
N LYS A 81 12.30 9.03 6.95
CA LYS A 81 12.94 10.10 7.71
C LYS A 81 13.71 11.05 6.79
N GLY A 82 13.90 12.28 7.27
CA GLY A 82 14.66 13.31 6.55
C GLY A 82 13.75 14.38 5.96
N PRO A 83 14.33 15.44 5.41
CA PRO A 83 13.55 16.50 4.78
C PRO A 83 12.96 16.04 3.44
N HIS A 84 11.75 16.47 3.16
CA HIS A 84 11.05 16.17 1.92
C HIS A 84 10.60 17.48 1.28
N LEU A 85 10.92 17.66 0.00
CA LEU A 85 10.56 18.86 -0.74
C LEU A 85 9.42 18.56 -1.70
N GLY A 86 8.40 19.40 -1.68
CA GLY A 86 7.33 19.38 -2.65
C GLY A 86 7.42 20.60 -3.56
N LEU A 87 7.24 20.39 -4.86
CA LEU A 87 7.24 21.46 -5.85
C LEU A 87 5.82 21.66 -6.36
N SER A 88 5.33 22.91 -6.23
CA SER A 88 4.02 23.29 -6.74
C SER A 88 4.16 24.26 -7.91
N PHE A 89 3.70 23.88 -9.09
CA PHE A 89 3.72 24.74 -10.28
C PHE A 89 2.78 25.94 -10.14
N ASP A 90 1.62 25.74 -9.50
CA ASP A 90 0.62 26.79 -9.39
C ASP A 90 1.08 27.94 -8.51
N LYS A 91 1.84 27.63 -7.47
CA LYS A 91 2.30 28.62 -6.48
C LYS A 91 3.77 28.92 -6.59
N LYS A 92 4.50 28.20 -7.43
CA LYS A 92 5.96 28.31 -7.60
C LYS A 92 6.69 28.25 -6.25
N LYS A 93 6.23 27.37 -5.34
CA LYS A 93 6.78 27.22 -4.00
C LYS A 93 7.34 25.82 -3.81
N PHE A 94 8.37 25.75 -2.94
CA PHE A 94 8.86 24.49 -2.41
C PHE A 94 8.30 24.31 -0.99
N SER A 95 7.85 23.10 -0.66
CA SER A 95 7.42 22.77 0.70
C SER A 95 8.21 21.57 1.23
N GLU A 96 8.48 21.56 2.53
CA GLU A 96 9.14 20.46 3.22
C GLU A 96 8.14 19.63 4.02
#